data_b136e2cd7b966abe6426f14ec959c883
#
_entry.id   b136e2cd7b966abe6426f14ec959c883
#
_cell.length_a   1.000
_cell.length_b   1.000
_cell.length_c   1.000
_cell.angle_alpha   90.00
_cell.angle_beta   90.00
_cell.angle_gamma   90.00
#
_symmetry.space_group_name_H-M   'P 1'
#
loop_
_entity.id
_entity.type
_entity.pdbx_description
1 polymer ?
#
loop_
_entity_poly.entity_id
_entity_poly.type
_entity_poly.pdbx_seq_one_letter_code
_entity_poly.pdbx_strand_id
1 'polypeptide(L)'
;MSIPTILVIEDNPAEVGLLRHALDQLDQHYVLDVLPDGEAALRFVEEHRLGAREPNPCVILLDLYLPKHDGLAVLEAIRQQPVLSHIRVVVLSGLANPRDQEAAFQLGALYRAKPASLDHYIELAAEIIALCKGEVDVASSIA
;
A
#
# COMPACT_ATOMS: atom_id res chain seq x y z
N MET A 1 7.05 -21.94 -2.64
CA MET A 1 7.00 -20.47 -2.75
C MET A 1 5.65 -19.96 -2.31
N SER A 2 5.63 -18.96 -1.46
CA SER A 2 4.39 -18.38 -1.00
C SER A 2 3.83 -17.41 -2.03
N ILE A 3 2.51 -17.31 -2.06
CA ILE A 3 1.82 -16.34 -2.91
C ILE A 3 1.87 -14.99 -2.18
N PRO A 4 2.28 -13.91 -2.85
CA PRO A 4 2.35 -12.62 -2.20
C PRO A 4 0.97 -12.11 -1.80
N THR A 5 0.90 -11.51 -0.62
CA THR A 5 -0.30 -10.86 -0.13
C THR A 5 -0.09 -9.35 -0.22
N ILE A 6 -0.98 -8.69 -0.94
CA ILE A 6 -0.96 -7.24 -1.12
C ILE A 6 -2.10 -6.67 -0.31
N LEU A 7 -1.80 -5.75 0.58
CA LEU A 7 -2.82 -5.08 1.38
C LEU A 7 -3.12 -3.73 0.77
N VAL A 8 -4.40 -3.46 0.52
CA VAL A 8 -4.85 -2.17 -0.02
C VAL A 8 -5.78 -1.51 0.98
N ILE A 9 -5.47 -0.28 1.34
CA ILE A 9 -6.30 0.51 2.24
C ILE A 9 -6.91 1.61 1.38
N GLU A 10 -8.16 1.41 0.96
CA GLU A 10 -8.82 2.22 -0.04
C GLU A 10 -10.33 2.11 0.11
N ASP A 11 -11.02 3.24 0.10
CA ASP A 11 -12.48 3.28 0.29
C ASP A 11 -13.29 3.18 -1.01
N ASN A 12 -12.65 3.35 -2.16
CA ASN A 12 -13.32 3.36 -3.44
C ASN A 12 -13.24 2.00 -4.15
N PRO A 13 -14.36 1.24 -4.21
CA PRO A 13 -14.34 -0.09 -4.83
C PRO A 13 -13.95 -0.06 -6.31
N ALA A 14 -14.25 1.03 -7.03
CA ALA A 14 -13.89 1.13 -8.43
C ALA A 14 -12.39 1.19 -8.62
N GLU A 15 -11.69 1.92 -7.74
CA GLU A 15 -10.23 1.99 -7.81
C GLU A 15 -9.60 0.64 -7.43
N VAL A 16 -10.16 -0.05 -6.45
CA VAL A 16 -9.72 -1.41 -6.11
C VAL A 16 -9.92 -2.35 -7.30
N GLY A 17 -11.06 -2.23 -7.99
CA GLY A 17 -11.36 -3.04 -9.17
C GLY A 17 -10.36 -2.81 -10.30
N LEU A 18 -9.97 -1.57 -10.53
CA LEU A 18 -8.97 -1.24 -11.55
C LEU A 18 -7.61 -1.82 -11.19
N LEU A 19 -7.23 -1.76 -9.93
CA LEU A 19 -5.98 -2.34 -9.47
C LEU A 19 -6.00 -3.86 -9.66
N ARG A 20 -7.09 -4.50 -9.26
CA ARG A 20 -7.24 -5.95 -9.40
C ARG A 20 -7.14 -6.36 -10.88
N HIS A 21 -7.83 -5.62 -11.75
CA HIS A 21 -7.77 -5.88 -13.18
C HIS A 21 -6.34 -5.75 -13.70
N ALA A 22 -5.62 -4.70 -13.26
CA ALA A 22 -4.24 -4.48 -13.68
C ALA A 22 -3.32 -5.59 -13.21
N LEU A 23 -3.47 -6.04 -11.97
CA LEU A 23 -2.67 -7.15 -11.42
C LEU A 23 -2.92 -8.43 -12.21
N ASP A 24 -4.18 -8.67 -12.61
CA ASP A 24 -4.53 -9.86 -13.38
C ASP A 24 -3.88 -9.86 -14.76
N GLN A 25 -3.57 -8.69 -15.32
CA GLN A 25 -2.88 -8.59 -16.61
C GLN A 25 -1.42 -9.07 -16.54
N LEU A 26 -0.84 -9.14 -15.36
CA LEU A 26 0.57 -9.45 -15.21
C LEU A 26 0.86 -10.95 -15.07
N ASP A 27 -0.16 -11.77 -15.16
CA ASP A 27 -0.02 -13.24 -15.08
C ASP A 27 0.78 -13.68 -13.85
N GLN A 28 0.48 -13.07 -12.70
CA GLN A 28 1.10 -13.38 -11.42
C GLN A 28 0.03 -13.83 -10.44
N HIS A 29 0.38 -14.81 -9.61
CA HIS A 29 -0.49 -15.20 -8.50
C HIS A 29 -0.32 -14.21 -7.35
N TYR A 30 -1.43 -13.78 -6.76
CA TYR A 30 -1.41 -12.85 -5.64
C TYR A 30 -2.69 -12.99 -4.82
N VAL A 31 -2.63 -12.53 -3.58
CA VAL A 31 -3.82 -12.34 -2.74
C VAL A 31 -3.95 -10.84 -2.50
N LEU A 32 -5.13 -10.30 -2.73
CA LEU A 32 -5.41 -8.89 -2.51
C LEU A 32 -6.38 -8.75 -1.34
N ASP A 33 -5.91 -8.23 -0.23
CA ASP A 33 -6.75 -7.91 0.93
C ASP A 33 -7.08 -6.44 0.90
N VAL A 34 -8.34 -6.11 1.15
CA VAL A 34 -8.81 -4.72 1.08
C VAL A 34 -9.36 -4.30 2.43
N LEU A 35 -8.88 -3.17 2.92
CA LEU A 35 -9.43 -2.51 4.11
C LEU A 35 -10.08 -1.21 3.64
N PRO A 36 -11.36 -1.00 3.93
CA PRO A 36 -12.11 0.08 3.30
C PRO A 36 -11.92 1.46 3.93
N ASP A 37 -11.34 1.55 5.12
CA ASP A 37 -11.19 2.83 5.80
C ASP A 37 -10.07 2.79 6.83
N GLY A 38 -9.78 3.95 7.42
CA GLY A 38 -8.72 4.09 8.40
C GLY A 38 -8.98 3.33 9.70
N GLU A 39 -10.23 3.19 10.09
CA GLU A 39 -10.58 2.41 11.28
C GLU A 39 -10.21 0.94 11.10
N ALA A 40 -10.56 0.37 9.95
CA ALA A 40 -10.19 -1.00 9.63
C ALA A 40 -8.67 -1.17 9.56
N ALA A 41 -7.99 -0.17 9.03
CA ALA A 41 -6.52 -0.19 8.94
C ALA A 41 -5.89 -0.18 10.33
N LEU A 42 -6.35 0.66 11.24
CA LEU A 42 -5.82 0.70 12.60
C LEU A 42 -6.11 -0.58 13.36
N ARG A 43 -7.26 -1.19 13.11
CA ARG A 43 -7.59 -2.49 13.70
C ARG A 43 -6.64 -3.57 13.20
N PHE A 44 -6.30 -3.54 11.91
CA PHE A 44 -5.32 -4.45 11.33
C PHE A 44 -3.96 -4.31 12.02
N VAL A 45 -3.52 -3.07 12.25
CA VAL A 45 -2.25 -2.80 12.94
C VAL A 45 -2.29 -3.37 14.37
N GLU A 46 -3.40 -3.17 15.07
CA GLU A 46 -3.55 -3.67 16.44
C GLU A 46 -3.53 -5.20 16.49
N GLU A 47 -4.16 -5.86 15.54
CA GLU A 47 -4.14 -7.32 15.47
C GLU A 47 -2.72 -7.86 15.29
N HIS A 48 -1.89 -7.13 14.54
CA HIS A 48 -0.49 -7.52 14.36
C HIS A 48 0.33 -7.29 15.63
N ARG A 49 -0.01 -6.26 16.40
CA ARG A 49 0.63 -6.03 17.69
C ARG A 49 0.45 -7.22 18.61
N LEU A 50 -0.69 -7.87 18.52
CA LEU A 50 -0.98 -9.05 19.34
C LEU A 50 -0.41 -10.35 18.76
N GLY A 51 0.25 -10.27 17.61
CA GLY A 51 0.86 -11.43 16.99
C GLY A 51 -0.12 -12.43 16.39
N ALA A 52 -1.35 -11.99 16.14
CA ALA A 52 -2.44 -12.88 15.79
C ALA A 52 -2.64 -13.10 14.30
N ARG A 53 -1.93 -12.36 13.46
CA ARG A 53 -2.22 -12.36 12.01
C ARG A 53 -1.08 -12.92 11.19
N GLU A 54 -1.45 -13.79 10.27
CA GLU A 54 -0.55 -14.35 9.27
C GLU A 54 -1.33 -14.56 7.97
N PRO A 55 -0.71 -14.40 6.82
CA PRO A 55 0.66 -13.93 6.59
C PRO A 55 0.74 -12.40 6.60
N ASN A 56 1.95 -11.88 6.79
CA ASN A 56 2.19 -10.45 6.66
C ASN A 56 2.14 -10.06 5.18
N PRO A 57 1.59 -8.90 4.84
CA PRO A 57 1.63 -8.44 3.45
C PRO A 57 3.05 -8.12 3.02
N CYS A 58 3.33 -8.31 1.74
CA CYS A 58 4.63 -7.94 1.18
C CYS A 58 4.68 -6.45 0.85
N VAL A 59 3.54 -5.82 0.66
CA VAL A 59 3.43 -4.40 0.38
C VAL A 59 2.07 -3.90 0.86
N ILE A 60 2.02 -2.66 1.28
CA ILE A 60 0.79 -1.99 1.67
C ILE A 60 0.59 -0.79 0.76
N LEU A 61 -0.56 -0.74 0.08
CA LEU A 61 -0.98 0.43 -0.69
C LEU A 61 -1.93 1.23 0.19
N LEU A 62 -1.63 2.49 0.38
CA LEU A 62 -2.38 3.33 1.31
C LEU A 62 -2.85 4.60 0.63
N ASP A 63 -4.16 4.77 0.54
CA ASP A 63 -4.75 6.03 0.14
C ASP A 63 -4.66 7.00 1.31
N LEU A 64 -4.11 8.19 1.09
CA LEU A 64 -3.97 9.18 2.15
C LEU A 64 -5.30 9.77 2.60
N TYR A 65 -6.28 9.85 1.71
CA TYR A 65 -7.54 10.52 2.01
C TYR A 65 -8.65 9.51 2.26
N LEU A 66 -8.55 8.85 3.41
CA LEU A 66 -9.49 7.83 3.84
C LEU A 66 -10.60 8.45 4.70
N PRO A 67 -11.81 7.90 4.65
CA PRO A 67 -12.80 8.27 5.65
C PRO A 67 -12.39 7.79 7.03
N LYS A 68 -12.88 8.46 8.06
CA LYS A 68 -12.72 8.17 9.49
C LYS A 68 -11.37 8.50 10.08
N HIS A 69 -10.27 8.24 9.36
CA HIS A 69 -8.92 8.52 9.88
C HIS A 69 -8.03 9.05 8.79
N ASP A 70 -7.11 9.92 9.19
CA ASP A 70 -6.09 10.45 8.31
C ASP A 70 -5.14 9.33 7.88
N GLY A 71 -4.87 9.24 6.59
CA GLY A 71 -3.96 8.24 6.05
C GLY A 71 -2.55 8.34 6.61
N LEU A 72 -2.08 9.55 6.89
CA LEU A 72 -0.75 9.71 7.51
C LEU A 72 -0.71 9.13 8.92
N ALA A 73 -1.81 9.24 9.67
CA ALA A 73 -1.90 8.63 10.99
C ALA A 73 -1.83 7.11 10.89
N VAL A 74 -2.45 6.54 9.85
CA VAL A 74 -2.37 5.10 9.60
C VAL A 74 -0.94 4.69 9.28
N LEU A 75 -0.26 5.44 8.41
CA LEU A 75 1.13 5.16 8.05
C LEU A 75 2.03 5.21 9.29
N GLU A 76 1.83 6.22 10.14
CA GLU A 76 2.58 6.34 11.37
C GLU A 76 2.38 5.13 12.28
N ALA A 77 1.12 4.68 12.43
CA ALA A 77 0.81 3.50 13.23
C ALA A 77 1.51 2.24 12.68
N ILE A 78 1.53 2.08 11.37
CA ILE A 78 2.23 0.96 10.74
C ILE A 78 3.72 1.00 11.08
N ARG A 79 4.34 2.17 11.00
CA ARG A 79 5.76 2.32 11.26
C ARG A 79 6.13 2.11 12.74
N GLN A 80 5.20 2.35 13.64
CA GLN A 80 5.42 2.16 15.08
C GLN A 80 5.22 0.70 15.51
N GLN A 81 4.59 -0.12 14.68
CA GLN A 81 4.38 -1.54 14.98
C GLN A 81 5.59 -2.33 14.52
N PRO A 82 6.37 -2.95 15.45
CA PRO A 82 7.61 -3.63 15.06
C PRO A 82 7.44 -4.70 13.97
N VAL A 83 6.35 -5.45 14.01
CA VAL A 83 6.11 -6.52 13.03
C VAL A 83 5.88 -5.95 11.64
N LEU A 84 5.33 -4.74 11.54
CA LEU A 84 4.97 -4.11 10.28
C LEU A 84 5.97 -3.03 9.85
N SER A 85 6.88 -2.62 10.73
CA SER A 85 7.70 -1.43 10.51
C SER A 85 8.60 -1.49 9.30
N HIS A 86 8.94 -2.68 8.83
CA HIS A 86 9.82 -2.88 7.68
C HIS A 86 9.07 -3.18 6.38
N ILE A 87 7.75 -3.27 6.43
CA ILE A 87 6.96 -3.56 5.23
C ILE A 87 6.95 -2.32 4.34
N ARG A 88 7.12 -2.52 3.04
CA ARG A 88 7.10 -1.42 2.09
C ARG A 88 5.69 -0.88 1.97
N VAL A 89 5.57 0.44 2.06
CA VAL A 89 4.28 1.13 1.93
C VAL A 89 4.37 2.05 0.73
N VAL A 90 3.40 1.94 -0.17
CA VAL A 90 3.23 2.85 -1.29
C VAL A 90 2.00 3.71 -0.99
N VAL A 91 2.24 4.99 -0.81
CA VAL A 91 1.18 5.96 -0.55
C VAL A 91 0.65 6.46 -1.89
N LEU A 92 -0.66 6.39 -2.06
CA LEU A 92 -1.33 6.89 -3.26
C LEU A 92 -2.12 8.13 -2.92
N SER A 93 -2.02 9.16 -3.75
CA SER A 93 -2.76 10.39 -3.55
C SER A 93 -3.24 10.96 -4.88
N GLY A 94 -4.49 11.38 -4.91
CA GLY A 94 -5.05 12.07 -6.06
C GLY A 94 -4.71 13.55 -6.09
N LEU A 95 -4.13 14.07 -5.00
CA LEU A 95 -3.77 15.47 -4.87
C LEU A 95 -2.28 15.61 -4.69
N ALA A 96 -1.65 16.45 -5.49
CA ALA A 96 -0.23 16.75 -5.32
C ALA A 96 -0.10 17.70 -4.13
N ASN A 97 0.40 17.19 -3.02
CA ASN A 97 0.57 17.96 -1.80
C ASN A 97 1.98 17.76 -1.26
N PRO A 98 2.84 18.80 -1.34
CA PRO A 98 4.24 18.67 -0.90
C PRO A 98 4.39 18.28 0.57
N ARG A 99 3.47 18.71 1.43
CA ARG A 99 3.55 18.35 2.86
C ARG A 99 3.29 16.86 3.08
N ASP A 100 2.31 16.32 2.37
CA ASP A 100 1.99 14.90 2.45
C ASP A 100 3.12 14.07 1.88
N GLN A 101 3.70 14.53 0.78
CA GLN A 101 4.82 13.86 0.16
C GLN A 101 6.03 13.81 1.09
N GLU A 102 6.34 14.94 1.74
CA GLU A 102 7.44 15.00 2.69
C GLU A 102 7.18 14.13 3.90
N ALA A 103 5.95 14.16 4.44
CA ALA A 103 5.59 13.35 5.59
C ALA A 103 5.71 11.85 5.26
N ALA A 104 5.25 11.44 4.09
CA ALA A 104 5.37 10.05 3.66
C ALA A 104 6.84 9.65 3.54
N PHE A 105 7.64 10.52 2.95
CA PHE A 105 9.08 10.26 2.81
C PHE A 105 9.75 10.09 4.17
N GLN A 106 9.41 10.94 5.13
CA GLN A 106 9.97 10.86 6.49
C GLN A 106 9.60 9.53 7.17
N LEU A 107 8.49 8.95 6.79
CA LEU A 107 8.04 7.66 7.32
C LEU A 107 8.49 6.49 6.45
N GLY A 108 9.40 6.73 5.51
CA GLY A 108 9.98 5.67 4.70
C GLY A 108 9.05 5.07 3.66
N ALA A 109 8.01 5.78 3.27
CA ALA A 109 7.05 5.30 2.27
C ALA A 109 7.39 5.87 0.90
N LEU A 110 7.03 5.12 -0.14
CA LEU A 110 7.02 5.62 -1.50
C LEU A 110 5.74 6.42 -1.71
N TYR A 111 5.82 7.50 -2.45
CA TYR A 111 4.68 8.36 -2.74
C TYR A 111 4.41 8.33 -4.24
N ARG A 112 3.18 8.02 -4.63
CA ARG A 112 2.78 7.94 -6.04
C ARG A 112 1.46 8.65 -6.24
N ALA A 113 1.32 9.30 -7.40
CA ALA A 113 0.03 9.84 -7.79
C ALA A 113 -0.92 8.70 -8.13
N LYS A 114 -2.21 8.86 -7.84
CA LYS A 114 -3.21 7.88 -8.24
C LYS A 114 -3.21 7.79 -9.77
N PRO A 115 -3.21 6.57 -10.33
CA PRO A 115 -3.20 6.43 -11.79
C PRO A 115 -4.45 7.03 -12.43
N ALA A 116 -4.26 7.65 -13.59
CA ALA A 116 -5.35 8.27 -14.34
C ALA A 116 -5.92 7.38 -15.46
N SER A 117 -5.28 6.24 -15.72
CA SER A 117 -5.68 5.34 -16.79
C SER A 117 -5.38 3.91 -16.40
N LEU A 118 -5.96 2.95 -17.13
CA LEU A 118 -5.65 1.54 -16.90
C LEU A 118 -4.17 1.26 -17.15
N ASP A 119 -3.58 1.86 -18.15
CA ASP A 119 -2.15 1.66 -18.44
C ASP A 119 -1.30 2.07 -17.27
N HIS A 120 -1.63 3.17 -16.60
CA HIS A 120 -0.91 3.61 -15.42
C HIS A 120 -1.15 2.68 -14.23
N TYR A 121 -2.35 2.10 -14.12
CA TYR A 121 -2.60 1.07 -13.10
C TYR A 121 -1.75 -0.17 -13.35
N ILE A 122 -1.54 -0.54 -14.61
CA ILE A 122 -0.69 -1.68 -14.96
C ILE A 122 0.77 -1.39 -14.57
N GLU A 123 1.24 -0.16 -14.80
CA GLU A 123 2.57 0.23 -14.36
C GLU A 123 2.71 0.16 -12.84
N LEU A 124 1.70 0.64 -12.12
CA LEU A 124 1.68 0.56 -10.66
C LEU A 124 1.67 -0.89 -10.20
N ALA A 125 0.86 -1.73 -10.83
CA ALA A 125 0.79 -3.16 -10.49
C ALA A 125 2.14 -3.83 -10.69
N ALA A 126 2.87 -3.50 -11.76
CA ALA A 126 4.20 -4.04 -12.01
C ALA A 126 5.18 -3.62 -10.91
N GLU A 127 5.11 -2.37 -10.48
CA GLU A 127 5.94 -1.88 -9.38
C GLU A 127 5.63 -2.63 -8.08
N ILE A 128 4.36 -2.84 -7.79
CA ILE A 128 3.93 -3.56 -6.59
C ILE A 128 4.48 -4.99 -6.59
N ILE A 129 4.35 -5.69 -7.69
CA ILE A 129 4.86 -7.06 -7.81
C ILE A 129 6.37 -7.08 -7.65
N ALA A 130 7.08 -6.13 -8.26
CA ALA A 130 8.53 -6.02 -8.12
C ALA A 130 8.95 -5.78 -6.67
N LEU A 131 8.22 -4.93 -5.95
CA LEU A 131 8.47 -4.68 -4.53
C LEU A 131 8.27 -5.95 -3.71
N CYS A 132 7.24 -6.73 -4.02
CA CYS A 132 6.97 -7.98 -3.30
C CYS A 132 8.07 -9.01 -3.54
N LYS A 133 8.69 -8.98 -4.71
CA LYS A 133 9.79 -9.89 -5.03
C LYS A 133 11.15 -9.38 -4.55
N GLY A 134 11.19 -8.14 -4.04
CA GLY A 134 12.46 -7.54 -3.64
C GLY A 134 13.34 -7.11 -4.80
N GLU A 135 12.75 -6.93 -5.98
CA GLU A 135 13.50 -6.58 -7.19
C GLU A 135 13.77 -5.09 -7.31
N VAL A 136 13.05 -4.26 -6.56
CA VAL A 136 13.19 -2.82 -6.61
C VAL A 136 13.69 -2.31 -5.27
N ASP A 137 14.80 -1.57 -5.29
CA ASP A 137 15.31 -0.89 -4.12
C ASP A 137 14.55 0.44 -3.96
N VAL A 138 14.16 0.76 -2.75
CA VAL A 138 13.48 2.02 -2.44
C VAL A 138 14.30 3.21 -2.91
N ALA A 139 15.60 3.20 -2.69
CA ALA A 139 16.48 4.28 -3.11
C ALA A 139 16.49 4.43 -4.63
N SER A 140 16.48 3.35 -5.36
CA SER A 140 16.44 3.38 -6.82
C SER A 140 15.13 3.93 -7.35
N SER A 141 14.02 3.63 -6.66
CA SER A 141 12.71 4.05 -7.13
C SER A 141 12.45 5.54 -6.90
N ILE A 142 13.25 6.21 -6.09
CA ILE A 142 13.13 7.64 -5.83
C ILE A 142 13.87 8.46 -6.88
N ALA A 143 14.87 7.89 -7.48
CA ALA A 143 15.74 8.59 -8.43
C ALA A 143 15.04 9.04 -9.71
#